data_a3db5fe0ed2d8a711be7a7bf88526629
#
_entry.id   a3db5fe0ed2d8a711be7a7bf88526629
#
_cell.length_a   1.000
_cell.length_b   1.000
_cell.length_c   1.000
_cell.angle_alpha   90.00
_cell.angle_beta   90.00
_cell.angle_gamma   90.00
#
_symmetry.space_group_name_H-M   'P 1'
#
loop_
_entity.id
_entity.type
_entity.pdbx_description
1 polymer ?
#
loop_
_entity_poly.entity_id
_entity_poly.type
_entity_poly.pdbx_seq_one_letter_code
_entity_poly.pdbx_strand_id
1 'polypeptide(L)'
;MIPEADTGASRDYELVVVGADFTTKSEADAWLMLALGDSREHAGNDGYDDSVSLHYSWDSTVQNHARVAAGDVIALWDRKELIGVSVIEAIDTAAAEKVLYSCPRCGKADIKRRRRAKPAYRCGKCGHLFPAPRQKTKPVTTYRSAHGKRWMNGRGLLSGSELRALCDSPKSQLSMRPARWERLRQALLDATGQASIVKDIAAAARLAVAGGHRESLVRTRVGQEAFRARLLREQGEVCAFTGPTPADALEAAHLYSYAESGEHHEYGGLLLRRDIHRLFDLGHIAVDVASGRLDVIPSLRGYPCYAQLHGQPVAVQLRPEHRVWLDAHWLGKRPRA
;
A
#
# COMPACT_ATOMS: atom_id res chain seq x y z
N MET A 1 -66.22 -28.78 -5.31
CA MET A 1 -65.18 -29.70 -5.76
C MET A 1 -64.02 -28.85 -6.20
N ILE A 2 -63.05 -28.69 -5.35
CA ILE A 2 -61.79 -27.90 -5.57
C ILE A 2 -60.69 -28.95 -5.78
N PRO A 3 -59.89 -28.92 -6.84
CA PRO A 3 -58.80 -29.86 -6.98
C PRO A 3 -57.58 -29.40 -6.15
N GLU A 4 -57.00 -30.41 -5.51
CA GLU A 4 -55.79 -30.29 -4.67
C GLU A 4 -54.56 -29.84 -5.47
N ALA A 5 -53.74 -29.00 -4.83
CA ALA A 5 -52.48 -28.55 -5.35
C ALA A 5 -51.40 -29.62 -5.15
N ASP A 6 -50.69 -29.88 -6.22
CA ASP A 6 -49.53 -30.75 -6.31
C ASP A 6 -48.32 -30.17 -5.55
N THR A 7 -47.82 -30.90 -4.58
CA THR A 7 -46.64 -30.56 -3.78
C THR A 7 -45.38 -30.92 -4.56
N GLY A 8 -44.80 -29.92 -5.23
CA GLY A 8 -43.53 -30.03 -5.93
C GLY A 8 -42.36 -30.31 -4.99
N ALA A 9 -41.59 -31.31 -5.34
CA ALA A 9 -40.43 -31.84 -4.64
C ALA A 9 -39.35 -30.80 -4.38
N SER A 10 -38.97 -30.65 -3.11
CA SER A 10 -37.75 -30.01 -2.66
C SER A 10 -36.51 -30.68 -3.26
N ARG A 11 -35.77 -29.97 -4.08
CA ARG A 11 -34.42 -30.38 -4.49
C ARG A 11 -33.45 -29.99 -3.39
N ASP A 12 -33.03 -30.95 -2.61
CA ASP A 12 -31.90 -30.79 -1.68
C ASP A 12 -30.63 -30.53 -2.48
N TYR A 13 -30.13 -29.28 -2.39
CA TYR A 13 -28.79 -28.98 -2.82
C TYR A 13 -27.84 -29.40 -1.70
N GLU A 14 -27.19 -30.52 -1.88
CA GLU A 14 -26.04 -30.93 -1.09
C GLU A 14 -24.92 -29.94 -1.31
N LEU A 15 -24.64 -29.08 -0.30
CA LEU A 15 -23.47 -28.23 -0.23
C LEU A 15 -22.25 -29.13 -0.02
N VAL A 16 -21.56 -29.49 -1.11
CA VAL A 16 -20.23 -30.09 -1.01
C VAL A 16 -19.30 -29.03 -0.47
N VAL A 17 -19.11 -28.99 0.84
CA VAL A 17 -18.05 -28.28 1.50
C VAL A 17 -16.75 -29.01 1.17
N VAL A 18 -16.05 -28.54 0.12
CA VAL A 18 -14.66 -28.90 -0.09
C VAL A 18 -13.88 -28.29 1.07
N GLY A 19 -13.58 -29.11 2.06
CA GLY A 19 -12.75 -28.76 3.19
C GLY A 19 -11.35 -28.43 2.70
N ALA A 20 -11.06 -27.14 2.48
CA ALA A 20 -9.70 -26.67 2.49
C ALA A 20 -9.24 -26.74 3.95
N ASP A 21 -8.27 -27.57 4.25
CA ASP A 21 -7.54 -27.61 5.51
C ASP A 21 -6.93 -26.23 5.74
N PHE A 22 -7.68 -25.36 6.43
CA PHE A 22 -7.14 -24.16 7.01
C PHE A 22 -6.36 -24.58 8.25
N THR A 23 -5.10 -24.94 8.05
CA THR A 23 -4.14 -24.93 9.16
C THR A 23 -4.14 -23.51 9.69
N THR A 24 -4.77 -23.30 10.83
CA THR A 24 -4.75 -22.07 11.58
C THR A 24 -3.28 -21.74 11.87
N LYS A 25 -2.76 -20.76 11.15
CA LYS A 25 -1.43 -20.21 11.37
C LYS A 25 -1.41 -19.65 12.79
N SER A 26 -0.78 -20.34 13.73
CA SER A 26 -0.84 -20.01 15.16
C SER A 26 -0.01 -18.78 15.55
N GLU A 27 0.89 -18.33 14.65
CA GLU A 27 1.73 -17.14 14.83
C GLU A 27 1.86 -16.39 13.50
N ALA A 28 1.85 -15.07 13.57
CA ALA A 28 2.12 -14.22 12.42
C ALA A 28 3.57 -14.39 11.97
N ASP A 29 3.78 -14.70 10.69
CA ASP A 29 5.11 -14.72 10.09
C ASP A 29 5.60 -13.29 9.87
N ALA A 30 6.91 -13.12 9.80
CA ALA A 30 7.52 -11.87 9.41
C ALA A 30 8.32 -12.05 8.12
N TRP A 31 8.37 -11.02 7.31
CA TRP A 31 9.08 -11.00 6.05
C TRP A 31 10.00 -9.80 5.95
N LEU A 32 11.26 -10.06 5.60
CA LEU A 32 12.18 -9.00 5.17
C LEU A 32 12.07 -8.85 3.65
N MET A 33 11.54 -7.72 3.19
CA MET A 33 11.27 -7.45 1.78
C MET A 33 12.14 -6.30 1.26
N LEU A 34 12.77 -6.53 0.10
CA LEU A 34 13.69 -5.58 -0.50
C LEU A 34 12.95 -4.49 -1.29
N ALA A 35 13.06 -3.24 -0.88
CA ALA A 35 12.50 -2.07 -1.53
C ALA A 35 13.62 -1.10 -1.94
N LEU A 36 14.00 -1.11 -3.23
CA LEU A 36 15.15 -0.34 -3.74
C LEU A 36 14.79 1.04 -4.31
N GLY A 37 13.54 1.50 -4.19
CA GLY A 37 13.11 2.76 -4.79
C GLY A 37 13.35 2.80 -6.30
N ASP A 38 13.82 3.92 -6.83
CA ASP A 38 14.08 4.12 -8.27
C ASP A 38 15.27 3.33 -8.82
N SER A 39 16.04 2.65 -7.97
CA SER A 39 17.23 1.86 -8.36
C SER A 39 16.93 0.40 -8.74
N ARG A 40 15.74 0.13 -9.28
CA ARG A 40 15.16 -1.24 -9.43
C ARG A 40 15.48 -1.97 -10.72
N GLU A 41 16.29 -1.42 -11.61
CA GLU A 41 16.64 -2.12 -12.86
C GLU A 41 17.25 -3.51 -12.56
N HIS A 42 16.51 -4.55 -12.85
CA HIS A 42 17.00 -5.93 -12.79
C HIS A 42 16.72 -6.65 -14.11
N ALA A 43 17.76 -7.16 -14.74
CA ALA A 43 17.65 -7.96 -15.97
C ALA A 43 16.86 -7.27 -17.10
N GLY A 44 16.89 -5.93 -17.19
CA GLY A 44 16.20 -5.14 -18.21
C GLY A 44 14.73 -4.84 -17.92
N ASN A 45 14.25 -5.10 -16.69
CA ASN A 45 12.92 -4.71 -16.24
C ASN A 45 13.00 -3.52 -15.26
N ASP A 46 12.03 -2.62 -15.34
CA ASP A 46 11.98 -1.37 -14.56
C ASP A 46 11.52 -1.57 -13.10
N GLY A 47 11.30 -2.83 -12.66
CA GLY A 47 10.79 -3.14 -11.32
C GLY A 47 9.27 -3.04 -11.20
N TYR A 48 8.80 -3.05 -9.96
CA TYR A 48 7.37 -2.97 -9.64
C TYR A 48 7.02 -1.56 -9.17
N ASP A 49 5.75 -1.18 -9.34
CA ASP A 49 5.19 0.04 -8.76
C ASP A 49 4.96 -0.21 -7.26
N ASP A 50 5.89 0.23 -6.42
CA ASP A 50 5.79 0.15 -4.96
C ASP A 50 5.71 1.55 -4.36
N SER A 51 4.94 1.68 -3.31
CA SER A 51 4.99 2.79 -2.37
C SER A 51 5.33 2.21 -1.00
N VAL A 52 6.55 2.41 -0.55
CA VAL A 52 7.09 1.71 0.63
C VAL A 52 6.20 1.80 1.87
N SER A 53 5.45 2.88 2.04
CA SER A 53 4.55 3.08 3.18
C SER A 53 3.11 2.64 2.95
N LEU A 54 2.74 2.24 1.72
CA LEU A 54 1.35 1.95 1.35
C LEU A 54 1.16 0.55 0.78
N HIS A 55 2.01 0.17 -0.17
CA HIS A 55 1.90 -1.09 -0.88
C HIS A 55 3.25 -1.59 -1.39
N TYR A 56 3.36 -2.91 -1.54
CA TYR A 56 4.48 -3.60 -2.16
C TYR A 56 3.96 -4.58 -3.20
N SER A 57 4.58 -4.58 -4.39
CA SER A 57 4.12 -5.37 -5.53
C SER A 57 5.15 -6.41 -5.94
N TRP A 58 4.69 -7.59 -6.34
CA TRP A 58 5.52 -8.69 -6.86
C TRP A 58 4.71 -9.55 -7.82
N ASP A 59 5.33 -10.54 -8.42
CA ASP A 59 4.63 -11.53 -9.24
C ASP A 59 5.09 -12.97 -8.95
N SER A 60 4.44 -13.94 -9.61
CA SER A 60 4.69 -15.37 -9.43
C SER A 60 6.09 -15.84 -9.88
N THR A 61 6.94 -14.97 -10.45
CA THR A 61 8.34 -15.26 -10.72
C THR A 61 9.26 -15.00 -9.52
N VAL A 62 8.77 -14.30 -8.50
CA VAL A 62 9.51 -14.02 -7.27
C VAL A 62 9.42 -15.23 -6.34
N GLN A 63 10.55 -15.69 -5.85
CA GLN A 63 10.56 -16.81 -4.90
C GLN A 63 9.84 -16.40 -3.60
N ASN A 64 9.09 -17.32 -3.01
CA ASN A 64 8.19 -17.13 -1.86
C ASN A 64 6.91 -16.31 -2.16
N HIS A 65 6.62 -15.99 -3.42
CA HIS A 65 5.49 -15.15 -3.82
C HIS A 65 4.14 -15.57 -3.21
N ALA A 66 3.88 -16.87 -3.09
CA ALA A 66 2.61 -17.44 -2.60
C ALA A 66 2.60 -17.69 -1.08
N ARG A 67 3.71 -17.46 -0.38
CA ARG A 67 3.81 -17.71 1.07
C ARG A 67 3.41 -16.52 1.93
N VAL A 68 3.46 -15.33 1.34
CA VAL A 68 3.09 -14.07 2.01
C VAL A 68 1.57 -13.96 2.05
N ALA A 69 1.03 -13.64 3.21
CA ALA A 69 -0.42 -13.58 3.45
C ALA A 69 -0.82 -12.29 4.18
N ALA A 70 -2.12 -11.98 4.13
CA ALA A 70 -2.68 -10.95 5.01
C ALA A 70 -2.45 -11.35 6.48
N GLY A 71 -2.10 -10.38 7.33
CA GLY A 71 -1.70 -10.61 8.72
C GLY A 71 -0.21 -10.81 8.93
N ASP A 72 0.57 -11.08 7.89
CA ASP A 72 2.02 -11.16 8.02
C ASP A 72 2.63 -9.79 8.33
N VAL A 73 3.64 -9.77 9.17
CA VAL A 73 4.45 -8.57 9.41
C VAL A 73 5.49 -8.43 8.31
N ILE A 74 5.64 -7.23 7.77
CA ILE A 74 6.67 -6.92 6.78
C ILE A 74 7.65 -5.88 7.33
N ALA A 75 8.94 -6.12 7.10
CA ALA A 75 10.01 -5.17 7.28
C ALA A 75 10.59 -4.83 5.89
N LEU A 76 10.41 -3.59 5.46
CA LEU A 76 10.96 -3.11 4.19
C LEU A 76 12.35 -2.52 4.43
N TRP A 77 13.31 -2.86 3.56
CA TRP A 77 14.70 -2.43 3.65
C TRP A 77 15.33 -2.17 2.28
N ASP A 78 16.38 -1.34 2.23
CA ASP A 78 17.09 -0.95 1.02
C ASP A 78 18.48 -1.61 0.86
N ARG A 79 18.76 -2.69 1.59
CA ARG A 79 20.04 -3.38 1.79
C ARG A 79 20.94 -2.74 2.84
N LYS A 80 20.81 -1.44 3.11
CA LYS A 80 21.64 -0.69 4.05
C LYS A 80 20.98 -0.64 5.42
N GLU A 81 19.69 -0.34 5.45
CA GLU A 81 18.94 -0.10 6.67
C GLU A 81 17.45 -0.52 6.52
N LEU A 82 16.77 -0.57 7.65
CA LEU A 82 15.33 -0.67 7.73
C LEU A 82 14.70 0.62 7.22
N ILE A 83 13.74 0.52 6.29
CA ILE A 83 12.91 1.64 5.86
C ILE A 83 11.69 1.77 6.77
N GLY A 84 11.04 0.66 7.07
CA GLY A 84 9.89 0.64 7.97
C GLY A 84 9.28 -0.75 8.13
N VAL A 85 8.31 -0.83 9.03
CA VAL A 85 7.59 -2.06 9.39
C VAL A 85 6.10 -1.82 9.30
N SER A 86 5.36 -2.83 8.87
CA SER A 86 3.89 -2.81 8.87
C SER A 86 3.32 -4.23 8.93
N VAL A 87 1.99 -4.32 8.91
CA VAL A 87 1.24 -5.57 8.76
C VAL A 87 0.51 -5.55 7.42
N ILE A 88 0.56 -6.64 6.68
CA ILE A 88 -0.22 -6.78 5.43
C ILE A 88 -1.70 -6.84 5.77
N GLU A 89 -2.46 -5.91 5.24
CA GLU A 89 -3.91 -5.77 5.46
C GLU A 89 -4.70 -6.60 4.46
N ALA A 90 -4.24 -6.59 3.21
CA ALA A 90 -4.84 -7.32 2.09
C ALA A 90 -3.78 -7.57 1.01
N ILE A 91 -4.04 -8.54 0.15
CA ILE A 91 -3.26 -8.81 -1.05
C ILE A 91 -4.21 -8.91 -2.23
N ASP A 92 -4.08 -7.99 -3.18
CA ASP A 92 -4.79 -8.05 -4.46
C ASP A 92 -3.98 -8.88 -5.44
N THR A 93 -4.67 -9.70 -6.23
CA THR A 93 -4.06 -10.55 -7.26
C THR A 93 -4.70 -10.33 -8.61
N ALA A 94 -3.89 -10.35 -9.68
CA ALA A 94 -4.39 -10.27 -11.05
C ALA A 94 -3.54 -11.15 -11.99
N ALA A 95 -4.17 -11.65 -13.05
CA ALA A 95 -3.43 -12.28 -14.13
C ALA A 95 -2.78 -11.20 -15.01
N ALA A 96 -1.53 -11.41 -15.40
CA ALA A 96 -0.79 -10.51 -16.28
C ALA A 96 0.20 -11.26 -17.14
N GLU A 97 0.77 -10.58 -18.12
CA GLU A 97 1.90 -11.08 -18.91
C GLU A 97 3.17 -10.32 -18.56
N LYS A 98 4.25 -11.07 -18.33
CA LYS A 98 5.57 -10.51 -18.06
C LYS A 98 6.53 -10.81 -19.20
N VAL A 99 7.17 -9.77 -19.70
CA VAL A 99 8.25 -9.92 -20.68
C VAL A 99 9.56 -10.21 -19.95
N LEU A 100 10.16 -11.35 -20.26
CA LEU A 100 11.46 -11.75 -19.74
C LEU A 100 12.53 -11.52 -20.80
N TYR A 101 13.64 -10.93 -20.39
CA TYR A 101 14.77 -10.61 -21.23
C TYR A 101 15.94 -11.58 -20.99
N SER A 102 16.58 -12.00 -22.07
CA SER A 102 17.74 -12.92 -21.98
C SER A 102 18.77 -12.62 -23.04
N CYS A 103 20.01 -13.05 -22.75
CA CYS A 103 21.11 -12.97 -23.72
C CYS A 103 20.80 -13.81 -24.95
N PRO A 104 20.90 -13.28 -26.19
CA PRO A 104 20.62 -14.02 -27.41
C PRO A 104 21.60 -15.19 -27.63
N ARG A 105 22.80 -15.11 -27.04
CA ARG A 105 23.84 -16.16 -27.20
C ARG A 105 23.68 -17.31 -26.19
N CYS A 106 23.56 -17.01 -24.90
CA CYS A 106 23.60 -18.04 -23.84
C CYS A 106 22.29 -18.22 -23.08
N GLY A 107 21.22 -17.44 -23.39
CA GLY A 107 19.90 -17.53 -22.79
C GLY A 107 19.82 -17.06 -21.33
N LYS A 108 20.89 -16.57 -20.72
CA LYS A 108 20.88 -16.11 -19.33
C LYS A 108 20.27 -14.71 -19.21
N ALA A 109 19.53 -14.49 -18.10
CA ALA A 109 18.89 -13.20 -17.79
C ALA A 109 19.86 -12.15 -17.23
N ASP A 110 21.10 -12.52 -16.91
CA ASP A 110 22.13 -11.58 -16.42
C ASP A 110 22.62 -10.68 -17.58
N ILE A 111 21.82 -9.68 -17.91
CA ILE A 111 22.11 -8.68 -18.93
C ILE A 111 22.20 -7.29 -18.29
N LYS A 112 23.21 -6.52 -18.73
CA LYS A 112 23.43 -5.15 -18.28
C LYS A 112 23.27 -4.19 -19.43
N ARG A 113 22.43 -3.16 -19.27
CA ARG A 113 22.30 -2.06 -20.22
C ARG A 113 23.51 -1.13 -20.08
N ARG A 114 24.09 -0.75 -21.21
CA ARG A 114 25.23 0.17 -21.29
C ARG A 114 24.73 1.53 -21.74
N ARG A 115 24.72 2.53 -20.86
CA ARG A 115 24.07 3.82 -21.10
C ARG A 115 24.71 4.63 -22.24
N ARG A 116 26.03 4.51 -22.47
CA ARG A 116 26.79 5.36 -23.42
C ARG A 116 27.57 4.56 -24.47
N ALA A 117 27.47 3.25 -24.50
CA ALA A 117 28.26 2.40 -25.41
C ALA A 117 27.36 1.57 -26.33
N LYS A 118 27.80 1.39 -27.57
CA LYS A 118 27.16 0.46 -28.53
C LYS A 118 28.01 -0.79 -28.68
N PRO A 119 27.43 -2.00 -28.83
CA PRO A 119 26.00 -2.31 -28.66
C PRO A 119 25.46 -2.03 -27.25
N ALA A 120 24.14 -1.80 -27.12
CA ALA A 120 23.53 -1.29 -25.90
C ALA A 120 23.54 -2.26 -24.70
N TYR A 121 23.72 -3.55 -24.94
CA TYR A 121 23.66 -4.58 -23.90
C TYR A 121 24.91 -5.43 -23.86
N ARG A 122 25.24 -5.93 -22.64
CA ARG A 122 26.29 -6.92 -22.38
C ARG A 122 25.75 -8.02 -21.46
N CYS A 123 26.03 -9.26 -21.79
CA CYS A 123 25.78 -10.39 -20.92
C CYS A 123 26.84 -10.46 -19.81
N GLY A 124 26.41 -10.50 -18.53
CA GLY A 124 27.31 -10.66 -17.39
C GLY A 124 27.97 -12.01 -17.36
N LYS A 125 27.29 -13.08 -17.86
CA LYS A 125 27.82 -14.44 -17.83
C LYS A 125 28.79 -14.73 -18.97
N CYS A 126 28.44 -14.45 -20.22
CA CYS A 126 29.26 -14.85 -21.38
C CYS A 126 29.97 -13.67 -22.07
N GLY A 127 29.86 -12.46 -21.56
CA GLY A 127 30.49 -11.27 -22.08
C GLY A 127 29.95 -10.77 -23.44
N HIS A 128 28.99 -11.50 -24.07
CA HIS A 128 28.45 -11.16 -25.38
C HIS A 128 27.83 -9.76 -25.39
N LEU A 129 28.15 -8.98 -26.42
CA LEU A 129 27.61 -7.66 -26.67
C LEU A 129 26.54 -7.75 -27.76
N PHE A 130 25.37 -7.10 -27.52
CA PHE A 130 24.25 -7.18 -28.44
C PHE A 130 23.38 -5.91 -28.40
N PRO A 131 22.68 -5.59 -29.51
CA PRO A 131 21.86 -4.38 -29.61
C PRO A 131 20.52 -4.49 -28.86
N ALA A 132 19.92 -5.70 -28.82
CA ALA A 132 18.66 -5.98 -28.16
C ALA A 132 18.65 -7.38 -27.52
N PRO A 133 18.02 -7.55 -26.34
CA PRO A 133 17.87 -8.86 -25.71
C PRO A 133 16.80 -9.70 -26.43
N ARG A 134 16.91 -11.03 -26.28
CA ARG A 134 15.83 -11.95 -26.63
C ARG A 134 14.69 -11.73 -25.63
N GLN A 135 13.48 -11.59 -26.13
CA GLN A 135 12.26 -11.43 -25.35
C GLN A 135 11.46 -12.73 -25.33
N LYS A 136 10.88 -13.05 -24.18
CA LYS A 136 9.92 -14.14 -24.02
C LYS A 136 8.80 -13.67 -23.08
N THR A 137 7.57 -13.69 -23.55
CA THR A 137 6.39 -13.42 -22.72
C THR A 137 6.04 -14.67 -21.90
N LYS A 138 5.70 -14.45 -20.64
CA LYS A 138 5.27 -15.50 -19.70
C LYS A 138 4.03 -15.01 -18.96
N PRO A 139 2.95 -15.83 -18.87
CA PRO A 139 1.84 -15.54 -17.98
C PRO A 139 2.32 -15.59 -16.53
N VAL A 140 1.89 -14.62 -15.74
CA VAL A 140 2.21 -14.49 -14.32
C VAL A 140 0.96 -14.08 -13.53
N THR A 141 0.95 -14.40 -12.25
CA THR A 141 0.03 -13.77 -11.30
C THR A 141 0.79 -12.63 -10.64
N THR A 142 0.23 -11.44 -10.68
CA THR A 142 0.72 -10.29 -9.93
C THR A 142 0.07 -10.22 -8.58
N TYR A 143 0.80 -9.71 -7.61
CA TYR A 143 0.38 -9.52 -6.23
C TYR A 143 0.68 -8.07 -5.82
N ARG A 144 -0.21 -7.46 -5.06
CA ARG A 144 -0.03 -6.14 -4.48
C ARG A 144 -0.55 -6.13 -3.05
N SER A 145 0.35 -5.99 -2.08
CA SER A 145 -0.05 -5.85 -0.69
C SER A 145 -0.54 -4.43 -0.39
N ALA A 146 -1.58 -4.31 0.45
CA ALA A 146 -1.90 -3.07 1.13
C ALA A 146 -1.39 -3.19 2.58
N HIS A 147 -0.63 -2.18 3.06
CA HIS A 147 -0.03 -2.21 4.39
C HIS A 147 0.15 -0.81 5.02
N GLY A 148 -0.59 0.20 4.52
CA GLY A 148 -0.41 1.59 4.95
C GLY A 148 -0.99 1.92 6.32
N LYS A 149 -1.96 1.18 6.83
CA LYS A 149 -2.66 1.51 8.09
C LYS A 149 -1.77 1.46 9.32
N ARG A 150 -0.78 0.56 9.32
CA ARG A 150 0.11 0.30 10.47
C ARG A 150 1.57 0.57 10.14
N TRP A 151 1.80 1.41 9.14
CA TRP A 151 3.15 1.77 8.74
C TRP A 151 3.89 2.49 9.88
N MET A 152 5.04 1.95 10.26
CA MET A 152 6.00 2.56 11.17
C MET A 152 7.28 2.85 10.39
N ASN A 153 7.70 4.10 10.38
CA ASN A 153 9.02 4.47 9.83
C ASN A 153 10.13 3.86 10.70
N GLY A 154 11.05 3.15 10.09
CA GLY A 154 12.14 2.43 10.78
C GLY A 154 13.53 2.90 10.37
N ARG A 155 13.65 4.01 9.62
CA ARG A 155 14.97 4.51 9.19
C ARG A 155 15.88 4.79 10.36
N GLY A 156 17.12 4.28 10.26
CA GLY A 156 18.13 4.41 11.30
C GLY A 156 17.98 3.48 12.51
N LEU A 157 16.88 2.69 12.60
CA LEU A 157 16.68 1.79 13.75
C LEU A 157 17.52 0.52 13.65
N LEU A 158 17.58 -0.11 12.49
CA LEU A 158 18.30 -1.36 12.26
C LEU A 158 19.09 -1.30 10.96
N SER A 159 20.35 -1.70 11.02
CA SER A 159 21.21 -1.85 9.84
C SER A 159 20.82 -3.06 9.00
N GLY A 160 21.25 -3.09 7.73
CA GLY A 160 21.04 -4.23 6.85
C GLY A 160 21.69 -5.53 7.33
N SER A 161 22.77 -5.47 8.12
CA SER A 161 23.40 -6.64 8.74
C SER A 161 22.54 -7.21 9.86
N GLU A 162 22.01 -6.38 10.75
CA GLU A 162 21.09 -6.77 11.81
C GLU A 162 19.82 -7.39 11.22
N LEU A 163 19.20 -6.75 10.23
CA LEU A 163 18.01 -7.28 9.56
C LEU A 163 18.24 -8.66 8.94
N ARG A 164 19.39 -8.89 8.32
CA ARG A 164 19.73 -10.21 7.76
C ARG A 164 19.85 -11.27 8.84
N ALA A 165 20.41 -10.94 10.00
CA ALA A 165 20.55 -11.87 11.12
C ALA A 165 19.18 -12.32 11.67
N LEU A 166 18.12 -11.53 11.50
CA LEU A 166 16.76 -11.87 11.91
C LEU A 166 16.07 -12.88 10.97
N CYS A 167 16.58 -13.05 9.74
CA CYS A 167 16.00 -13.99 8.78
C CYS A 167 16.35 -15.43 9.09
N ASP A 168 15.48 -16.37 8.70
CA ASP A 168 15.74 -17.81 8.81
C ASP A 168 17.01 -18.22 8.04
N SER A 169 17.33 -17.52 6.96
CA SER A 169 18.54 -17.72 6.15
C SER A 169 19.27 -16.38 5.94
N PRO A 170 20.17 -15.96 6.84
CA PRO A 170 20.85 -14.66 6.78
C PRO A 170 21.64 -14.41 5.48
N LYS A 171 22.19 -15.49 4.87
CA LYS A 171 22.97 -15.43 3.63
C LYS A 171 22.12 -15.45 2.35
N SER A 172 20.80 -15.59 2.47
CA SER A 172 19.87 -15.59 1.34
C SER A 172 20.02 -14.33 0.49
N GLN A 173 19.91 -14.48 -0.84
CA GLN A 173 19.91 -13.37 -1.80
C GLN A 173 18.50 -13.03 -2.31
N LEU A 174 17.46 -13.67 -1.74
CA LEU A 174 16.09 -13.45 -2.15
C LEU A 174 15.62 -12.04 -1.78
N SER A 175 14.75 -11.47 -2.60
CA SER A 175 14.10 -10.19 -2.30
C SER A 175 13.06 -10.30 -1.19
N MET A 176 12.40 -11.46 -1.07
CA MET A 176 11.41 -11.75 -0.03
C MET A 176 11.95 -12.90 0.83
N ARG A 177 12.29 -12.59 2.08
CA ARG A 177 12.95 -13.52 3.00
C ARG A 177 12.07 -13.75 4.21
N PRO A 178 11.79 -15.01 4.59
CA PRO A 178 11.12 -15.28 5.84
C PRO A 178 12.02 -14.88 7.02
N ALA A 179 11.40 -14.25 8.00
CA ALA A 179 12.01 -13.85 9.26
C ALA A 179 11.08 -14.26 10.40
N ARG A 180 11.60 -14.28 11.62
CA ARG A 180 10.81 -14.61 12.80
C ARG A 180 10.32 -13.34 13.48
N TRP A 181 9.01 -13.21 13.62
CA TRP A 181 8.40 -12.05 14.26
C TRP A 181 8.98 -11.76 15.65
N GLU A 182 9.14 -12.76 16.48
CA GLU A 182 9.68 -12.56 17.84
C GLU A 182 11.09 -11.94 17.84
N ARG A 183 11.95 -12.33 16.90
CA ARG A 183 13.28 -11.73 16.73
C ARG A 183 13.20 -10.28 16.25
N LEU A 184 12.36 -10.02 15.23
CA LEU A 184 12.16 -8.67 14.72
C LEU A 184 11.54 -7.76 15.79
N ARG A 185 10.56 -8.28 16.54
CA ARG A 185 9.90 -7.59 17.63
C ARG A 185 10.92 -7.17 18.72
N GLN A 186 11.77 -8.09 19.13
CA GLN A 186 12.78 -7.80 20.15
C GLN A 186 13.79 -6.76 19.65
N ALA A 187 14.29 -6.91 18.43
CA ALA A 187 15.21 -5.93 17.84
C ALA A 187 14.62 -4.51 17.73
N LEU A 188 13.32 -4.41 17.38
CA LEU A 188 12.61 -3.13 17.37
C LEU A 188 12.43 -2.54 18.76
N LEU A 189 12.14 -3.37 19.77
CA LEU A 189 12.07 -2.94 21.18
C LEU A 189 13.41 -2.40 21.68
N ASP A 190 14.49 -3.11 21.39
CA ASP A 190 15.84 -2.75 21.81
C ASP A 190 16.28 -1.42 21.13
N ALA A 191 15.92 -1.24 19.86
CA ALA A 191 16.27 -0.04 19.11
C ALA A 191 15.44 1.20 19.47
N THR A 192 14.16 1.03 19.84
CA THR A 192 13.25 2.18 20.05
C THR A 192 12.97 2.47 21.51
N GLY A 193 13.09 1.49 22.41
CA GLY A 193 12.60 1.55 23.78
C GLY A 193 11.06 1.69 23.91
N GLN A 194 10.32 1.65 22.80
CA GLN A 194 8.88 1.93 22.74
C GLN A 194 8.04 0.66 22.64
N ALA A 195 7.70 0.09 23.79
CA ALA A 195 6.87 -1.12 23.84
C ALA A 195 5.46 -0.96 23.24
N SER A 196 4.90 0.26 23.24
CA SER A 196 3.56 0.54 22.69
C SER A 196 3.48 0.30 21.18
N ILE A 197 4.43 0.82 20.42
CA ILE A 197 4.46 0.68 18.95
C ILE A 197 4.55 -0.79 18.53
N VAL A 198 5.40 -1.54 19.20
CA VAL A 198 5.58 -2.96 18.91
C VAL A 198 4.35 -3.78 19.30
N LYS A 199 3.67 -3.42 20.39
CA LYS A 199 2.37 -4.03 20.78
C LYS A 199 1.29 -3.78 19.73
N ASP A 200 1.23 -2.58 19.14
CA ASP A 200 0.25 -2.24 18.12
C ASP A 200 0.43 -3.05 16.83
N ILE A 201 1.67 -3.26 16.40
CA ILE A 201 2.00 -4.13 15.26
C ILE A 201 1.60 -5.58 15.57
N ALA A 202 1.96 -6.10 16.75
CA ALA A 202 1.61 -7.46 17.17
C ALA A 202 0.08 -7.68 17.27
N ALA A 203 -0.65 -6.70 17.80
CA ALA A 203 -2.11 -6.74 17.88
C ALA A 203 -2.75 -6.74 16.49
N ALA A 204 -2.24 -5.91 15.57
CA ALA A 204 -2.73 -5.85 14.20
C ALA A 204 -2.50 -7.17 13.44
N ALA A 205 -1.34 -7.80 13.60
CA ALA A 205 -1.03 -9.10 13.01
C ALA A 205 -2.01 -10.19 13.50
N ARG A 206 -2.29 -10.25 14.81
CA ARG A 206 -3.25 -11.21 15.39
C ARG A 206 -4.67 -10.99 14.88
N LEU A 207 -5.12 -9.74 14.78
CA LEU A 207 -6.46 -9.41 14.31
C LEU A 207 -6.67 -9.79 12.83
N ALA A 208 -5.66 -9.62 11.99
CA ALA A 208 -5.73 -10.02 10.59
C ALA A 208 -5.81 -11.56 10.41
N VAL A 209 -5.18 -12.33 11.30
CA VAL A 209 -5.26 -13.80 11.30
C VAL A 209 -6.63 -14.30 11.80
N ALA A 210 -7.23 -13.64 12.79
CA ALA A 210 -8.55 -14.02 13.33
C ALA A 210 -9.73 -13.66 12.42
N GLY A 211 -9.55 -12.75 11.46
CA GLY A 211 -10.59 -12.22 10.57
C GLY A 211 -10.53 -12.77 9.17
N GLY A 212 -10.84 -14.05 8.97
CA GLY A 212 -11.33 -14.52 7.67
C GLY A 212 -12.63 -13.77 7.35
N HIS A 213 -12.59 -12.81 6.40
CA HIS A 213 -13.73 -11.97 5.97
C HIS A 213 -14.48 -11.26 7.11
N ARG A 214 -14.01 -10.07 7.47
CA ARG A 214 -14.91 -8.97 7.84
C ARG A 214 -14.22 -7.61 7.81
N GLU A 215 -14.81 -6.72 7.01
CA GLU A 215 -15.08 -5.30 7.23
C GLU A 215 -14.07 -4.46 8.02
N SER A 216 -13.55 -3.46 7.30
CA SER A 216 -13.33 -2.12 7.83
C SER A 216 -12.78 -2.07 9.26
N LEU A 217 -11.54 -2.49 9.45
CA LEU A 217 -10.80 -2.03 10.63
C LEU A 217 -10.54 -0.53 10.48
N VAL A 218 -11.24 0.21 11.31
CA VAL A 218 -11.08 1.65 11.51
C VAL A 218 -9.59 2.00 11.51
N ARG A 219 -9.22 2.87 10.58
CA ARG A 219 -7.87 3.41 10.44
C ARG A 219 -7.47 4.16 11.71
N THR A 220 -6.82 3.49 12.64
CA THR A 220 -6.14 4.18 13.73
C THR A 220 -4.66 4.24 13.42
N ARG A 221 -4.22 5.25 12.72
CA ARG A 221 -2.80 5.60 12.64
C ARG A 221 -2.37 6.03 14.04
N VAL A 222 -1.25 5.51 14.54
CA VAL A 222 -0.60 6.07 15.74
C VAL A 222 -0.38 7.57 15.46
N GLY A 223 -0.96 8.43 16.30
CA GLY A 223 -1.00 9.89 16.07
C GLY A 223 -2.22 10.43 15.32
N GLN A 224 -2.99 9.62 14.61
CA GLN A 224 -4.16 10.12 13.85
C GLN A 224 -5.31 10.54 14.77
N GLU A 225 -5.49 9.87 15.89
CA GLU A 225 -6.49 10.27 16.89
C GLU A 225 -6.12 11.62 17.52
N ALA A 226 -4.87 11.80 17.90
CA ALA A 226 -4.35 13.07 18.41
C ALA A 226 -4.43 14.17 17.34
N PHE A 227 -4.11 13.84 16.09
CA PHE A 227 -4.21 14.75 14.95
C PHE A 227 -5.66 15.15 14.68
N ARG A 228 -6.58 14.20 14.65
CA ARG A 228 -8.01 14.45 14.50
C ARG A 228 -8.56 15.29 15.67
N ALA A 229 -8.21 14.93 16.91
CA ALA A 229 -8.62 15.66 18.08
C ALA A 229 -8.11 17.11 18.07
N ARG A 230 -6.90 17.36 17.56
CA ARG A 230 -6.38 18.70 17.35
C ARG A 230 -7.19 19.46 16.30
N LEU A 231 -7.43 18.87 15.13
CA LEU A 231 -8.20 19.52 14.07
C LEU A 231 -9.63 19.84 14.53
N LEU A 232 -10.28 18.97 15.31
CA LEU A 232 -11.61 19.22 15.90
C LEU A 232 -11.58 20.41 16.86
N ARG A 233 -10.52 20.56 17.65
CA ARG A 233 -10.38 21.75 18.52
C ARG A 233 -10.12 23.04 17.74
N GLU A 234 -9.39 22.97 16.63
CA GLU A 234 -9.02 24.15 15.84
C GLU A 234 -10.10 24.56 14.84
N GLN A 235 -10.74 23.60 14.18
CA GLN A 235 -11.68 23.84 13.09
C GLN A 235 -13.15 23.60 13.49
N GLY A 236 -13.40 23.02 14.68
CA GLY A 236 -14.74 22.62 15.11
C GLY A 236 -15.28 21.40 14.34
N GLU A 237 -16.57 21.13 14.51
CA GLU A 237 -17.28 20.05 13.81
C GLU A 237 -17.71 20.49 12.40
N VAL A 238 -16.72 20.75 11.55
CA VAL A 238 -16.93 21.28 10.19
C VAL A 238 -16.13 20.47 9.18
N CYS A 239 -16.80 19.87 8.20
CA CYS A 239 -16.16 19.36 7.01
C CYS A 239 -15.71 20.52 6.12
N ALA A 240 -14.45 20.56 5.74
CA ALA A 240 -13.91 21.65 4.92
C ALA A 240 -14.61 21.84 3.57
N PHE A 241 -15.31 20.80 3.05
CA PHE A 241 -15.96 20.83 1.74
C PHE A 241 -17.49 20.89 1.82
N THR A 242 -18.09 20.39 2.89
CA THR A 242 -19.56 20.30 3.02
C THR A 242 -20.14 21.15 4.14
N GLY A 243 -19.30 21.81 4.96
CA GLY A 243 -19.76 22.63 6.08
C GLY A 243 -20.05 21.82 7.37
N PRO A 244 -20.95 22.28 8.23
CA PRO A 244 -21.24 21.66 9.53
C PRO A 244 -21.52 20.17 9.40
N THR A 245 -20.81 19.34 10.18
CA THR A 245 -20.84 17.89 10.08
C THR A 245 -20.49 17.32 11.45
N PRO A 246 -21.27 16.35 12.00
CA PRO A 246 -20.98 15.74 13.30
C PRO A 246 -19.57 15.16 13.37
N ALA A 247 -18.91 15.26 14.53
CA ALA A 247 -17.56 14.76 14.74
C ALA A 247 -17.39 13.30 14.30
N ASP A 248 -18.36 12.44 14.57
CA ASP A 248 -18.30 11.01 14.24
C ASP A 248 -18.26 10.71 12.73
N ALA A 249 -18.72 11.65 11.91
CA ALA A 249 -18.66 11.54 10.45
C ALA A 249 -17.42 12.20 9.84
N LEU A 250 -16.58 12.88 10.66
CA LEU A 250 -15.39 13.60 10.21
C LEU A 250 -14.13 12.73 10.35
N GLU A 251 -13.28 12.79 9.35
CA GLU A 251 -11.92 12.21 9.34
C GLU A 251 -10.89 13.32 9.13
N ALA A 252 -9.72 13.14 9.72
CA ALA A 252 -8.57 14.02 9.49
C ALA A 252 -7.87 13.64 8.19
N ALA A 253 -8.04 14.44 7.15
CA ALA A 253 -7.36 14.30 5.87
C ALA A 253 -5.99 15.00 5.93
N HIS A 254 -4.91 14.23 5.68
CA HIS A 254 -3.59 14.81 5.50
C HIS A 254 -3.49 15.43 4.10
N LEU A 255 -3.07 16.67 4.00
CA LEU A 255 -2.89 17.37 2.73
C LEU A 255 -1.53 17.12 2.09
N TYR A 256 -0.59 16.56 2.82
CA TYR A 256 0.76 16.23 2.38
C TYR A 256 1.03 14.74 2.52
N SER A 257 1.95 14.23 1.71
CA SER A 257 2.42 12.85 1.87
C SER A 257 3.42 12.79 3.04
N TYR A 258 3.00 12.25 4.17
CA TYR A 258 3.89 12.00 5.31
C TYR A 258 5.10 11.12 4.91
N ALA A 259 4.93 10.28 3.88
CA ALA A 259 5.98 9.44 3.34
C ALA A 259 7.09 10.22 2.63
N GLU A 260 6.79 11.43 2.13
CA GLU A 260 7.75 12.28 1.42
C GLU A 260 8.46 13.29 2.33
N SER A 261 7.75 13.81 3.35
CA SER A 261 8.31 14.84 4.23
C SER A 261 8.93 14.29 5.51
N GLY A 262 8.47 13.14 6.02
CA GLY A 262 8.94 12.57 7.30
C GLY A 262 8.61 13.41 8.54
N GLU A 263 7.97 14.56 8.38
CA GLU A 263 7.66 15.50 9.44
C GLU A 263 6.16 15.73 9.58
N HIS A 264 5.69 15.96 10.81
CA HIS A 264 4.34 16.41 11.09
C HIS A 264 4.26 17.92 10.95
N HIS A 265 3.63 18.39 9.88
CA HIS A 265 3.34 19.81 9.74
C HIS A 265 2.13 20.21 10.60
N GLU A 266 2.31 21.24 11.41
CA GLU A 266 1.29 21.70 12.37
C GLU A 266 -0.05 22.00 11.70
N TYR A 267 -0.04 22.50 10.46
CA TYR A 267 -1.24 22.89 9.71
C TYR A 267 -1.56 21.94 8.54
N GLY A 268 -0.99 20.73 8.53
CA GLY A 268 -1.02 19.84 7.38
C GLY A 268 -2.30 19.01 7.22
N GLY A 269 -3.46 19.49 7.67
CA GLY A 269 -4.69 18.72 7.55
C GLY A 269 -5.99 19.50 7.54
N LEU A 270 -7.02 18.88 7.00
CA LEU A 270 -8.41 19.34 7.02
C LEU A 270 -9.32 18.23 7.55
N LEU A 271 -10.42 18.64 8.19
CA LEU A 271 -11.50 17.72 8.53
C LEU A 271 -12.40 17.53 7.29
N LEU A 272 -12.56 16.30 6.87
CA LEU A 272 -13.44 15.93 5.76
C LEU A 272 -14.43 14.86 6.21
N ARG A 273 -15.65 14.91 5.71
CA ARG A 273 -16.61 13.82 5.83
C ARG A 273 -16.02 12.57 5.16
N ARG A 274 -16.23 11.38 5.74
CA ARG A 274 -15.58 10.12 5.34
C ARG A 274 -15.66 9.81 3.83
N ASP A 275 -16.83 9.98 3.23
CA ASP A 275 -17.02 9.76 1.79
C ASP A 275 -16.28 10.81 0.95
N ILE A 276 -16.31 12.07 1.38
CA ILE A 276 -15.58 13.19 0.75
C ILE A 276 -14.08 12.99 0.85
N HIS A 277 -13.58 12.52 2.01
CA HIS A 277 -12.15 12.20 2.21
C HIS A 277 -11.70 11.14 1.21
N ARG A 278 -12.49 10.07 1.04
CA ARG A 278 -12.17 9.03 0.04
C ARG A 278 -12.13 9.56 -1.38
N LEU A 279 -13.09 10.41 -1.77
CA LEU A 279 -13.14 11.01 -3.11
C LEU A 279 -12.02 12.03 -3.33
N PHE A 280 -11.61 12.73 -2.29
CA PHE A 280 -10.45 13.63 -2.28
C PHE A 280 -9.16 12.82 -2.51
N ASP A 281 -8.91 11.77 -1.74
CA ASP A 281 -7.73 10.89 -1.90
C ASP A 281 -7.58 10.33 -3.33
N LEU A 282 -8.71 10.09 -4.00
CA LEU A 282 -8.76 9.61 -5.38
C LEU A 282 -8.63 10.73 -6.43
N GLY A 283 -8.59 11.98 -6.01
CA GLY A 283 -8.59 13.15 -6.92
C GLY A 283 -9.92 13.42 -7.62
N HIS A 284 -11.00 12.75 -7.20
CA HIS A 284 -12.34 12.93 -7.79
C HIS A 284 -13.01 14.24 -7.34
N ILE A 285 -12.69 14.69 -6.14
CA ILE A 285 -13.00 16.04 -5.64
C ILE A 285 -11.67 16.68 -5.28
N ALA A 286 -11.44 17.89 -5.73
CA ALA A 286 -10.22 18.64 -5.46
C ALA A 286 -10.55 20.12 -5.28
N VAL A 287 -9.59 20.90 -4.76
CA VAL A 287 -9.70 22.34 -4.65
C VAL A 287 -8.91 22.97 -5.78
N ASP A 288 -9.56 23.75 -6.62
CA ASP A 288 -8.87 24.68 -7.51
C ASP A 288 -8.34 25.85 -6.68
N VAL A 289 -7.04 25.86 -6.46
CA VAL A 289 -6.37 26.83 -5.56
C VAL A 289 -6.44 28.23 -6.11
N ALA A 290 -6.52 28.39 -7.45
CA ALA A 290 -6.60 29.71 -8.10
C ALA A 290 -7.94 30.39 -7.80
N SER A 291 -9.05 29.65 -7.88
CA SER A 291 -10.39 30.16 -7.59
C SER A 291 -10.82 29.97 -6.13
N GLY A 292 -10.15 29.09 -5.36
CA GLY A 292 -10.55 28.68 -4.01
C GLY A 292 -11.83 27.84 -3.97
N ARG A 293 -12.22 27.24 -5.09
CA ARG A 293 -13.47 26.49 -5.26
C ARG A 293 -13.22 25.00 -5.43
N LEU A 294 -14.25 24.23 -5.03
CA LEU A 294 -14.25 22.78 -5.22
C LEU A 294 -14.49 22.43 -6.69
N ASP A 295 -13.74 21.50 -7.20
CA ASP A 295 -13.99 20.88 -8.50
C ASP A 295 -14.30 19.40 -8.34
N VAL A 296 -15.42 18.96 -8.91
CA VAL A 296 -15.91 17.58 -8.90
C VAL A 296 -15.81 17.05 -10.33
N ILE A 297 -15.20 15.86 -10.52
CA ILE A 297 -15.08 15.25 -11.84
C ILE A 297 -16.45 15.03 -12.50
N PRO A 298 -16.53 15.06 -13.84
CA PRO A 298 -17.79 14.92 -14.56
C PRO A 298 -18.59 13.66 -14.20
N SER A 299 -17.90 12.53 -13.99
CA SER A 299 -18.54 11.25 -13.64
C SER A 299 -19.28 11.27 -12.29
N LEU A 300 -18.88 12.13 -11.35
CA LEU A 300 -19.57 12.29 -10.07
C LEU A 300 -20.70 13.34 -10.10
N ARG A 301 -20.78 14.18 -11.11
CA ARG A 301 -21.81 15.19 -11.23
C ARG A 301 -23.21 14.62 -11.49
N GLY A 302 -23.31 13.33 -11.87
CA GLY A 302 -24.59 12.60 -11.93
C GLY A 302 -25.21 12.30 -10.55
N TYR A 303 -24.45 12.47 -9.46
CA TYR A 303 -24.91 12.24 -8.09
C TYR A 303 -25.18 13.58 -7.38
N PRO A 304 -26.44 13.92 -7.08
CA PRO A 304 -26.80 15.25 -6.54
C PRO A 304 -25.99 15.67 -5.32
N CYS A 305 -25.70 14.72 -4.40
CA CYS A 305 -24.94 14.98 -3.17
C CYS A 305 -23.48 15.41 -3.42
N TYR A 306 -22.90 15.09 -4.58
CA TYR A 306 -21.57 15.52 -4.97
C TYR A 306 -21.61 16.64 -6.03
N ALA A 307 -22.60 16.60 -6.93
CA ALA A 307 -22.76 17.62 -7.96
C ALA A 307 -22.88 19.04 -7.38
N GLN A 308 -23.62 19.18 -6.30
CA GLN A 308 -23.81 20.46 -5.60
C GLN A 308 -22.52 21.06 -5.02
N LEU A 309 -21.48 20.25 -4.84
CA LEU A 309 -20.18 20.73 -4.33
C LEU A 309 -19.35 21.41 -5.42
N HIS A 310 -19.62 21.12 -6.70
CA HIS A 310 -18.85 21.70 -7.79
C HIS A 310 -19.05 23.22 -7.85
N GLY A 311 -17.96 23.96 -7.87
CA GLY A 311 -17.95 25.42 -7.88
C GLY A 311 -18.23 26.07 -6.51
N GLN A 312 -18.51 25.29 -5.46
CA GLN A 312 -18.69 25.86 -4.12
C GLN A 312 -17.34 26.27 -3.50
N PRO A 313 -17.29 27.31 -2.69
CA PRO A 313 -16.11 27.65 -1.92
C PRO A 313 -15.83 26.59 -0.86
N VAL A 314 -14.58 26.47 -0.43
CA VAL A 314 -14.20 25.67 0.75
C VAL A 314 -14.84 26.29 1.99
N ALA A 315 -15.46 25.46 2.83
CA ALA A 315 -16.25 25.89 3.99
C ALA A 315 -15.42 26.36 5.20
N VAL A 316 -14.09 26.23 5.13
CA VAL A 316 -13.15 26.66 6.17
C VAL A 316 -12.13 27.65 5.61
N GLN A 317 -11.56 28.47 6.49
CA GLN A 317 -10.51 29.40 6.08
C GLN A 317 -9.22 28.61 5.80
N LEU A 318 -8.76 28.65 4.54
CA LEU A 318 -7.48 28.04 4.14
C LEU A 318 -6.31 28.93 4.53
N ARG A 319 -5.31 28.37 5.17
CA ARG A 319 -4.01 28.99 5.43
C ARG A 319 -3.12 28.92 4.18
N PRO A 320 -2.05 29.72 4.09
CA PRO A 320 -1.10 29.65 2.96
C PRO A 320 -0.55 28.24 2.74
N GLU A 321 -0.20 27.54 3.82
CA GLU A 321 0.35 26.17 3.78
C GLU A 321 -0.65 25.16 3.20
N HIS A 322 -1.93 25.28 3.55
CA HIS A 322 -2.99 24.44 2.96
C HIS A 322 -3.02 24.60 1.43
N ARG A 323 -2.86 25.84 0.93
CA ARG A 323 -2.91 26.11 -0.52
C ARG A 323 -1.79 25.41 -1.28
N VAL A 324 -0.57 25.41 -0.72
CA VAL A 324 0.58 24.72 -1.34
C VAL A 324 0.30 23.21 -1.51
N TRP A 325 -0.24 22.55 -0.47
CA TRP A 325 -0.52 21.13 -0.54
C TRP A 325 -1.76 20.78 -1.36
N LEU A 326 -2.76 21.64 -1.35
CA LEU A 326 -3.95 21.48 -2.21
C LEU A 326 -3.59 21.64 -3.69
N ASP A 327 -2.66 22.53 -4.03
CA ASP A 327 -2.13 22.66 -5.39
C ASP A 327 -1.34 21.42 -5.81
N ALA A 328 -0.47 20.91 -4.94
CA ALA A 328 0.25 19.66 -5.17
C ALA A 328 -0.71 18.46 -5.33
N HIS A 329 -1.79 18.40 -4.54
CA HIS A 329 -2.84 17.41 -4.70
C HIS A 329 -3.55 17.54 -6.06
N TRP A 330 -3.90 18.76 -6.45
CA TRP A 330 -4.52 19.04 -7.75
C TRP A 330 -3.65 18.54 -8.90
N LEU A 331 -2.36 18.89 -8.91
CA LEU A 331 -1.42 18.51 -9.96
C LEU A 331 -1.12 17.00 -9.99
N GLY A 332 -1.06 16.36 -8.82
CA GLY A 332 -0.63 14.97 -8.68
C GLY A 332 -1.75 13.93 -8.72
N LYS A 333 -2.97 14.30 -8.32
CA LYS A 333 -4.08 13.32 -8.15
C LYS A 333 -5.23 13.52 -9.13
N ARG A 334 -5.35 14.68 -9.74
CA ARG A 334 -6.44 14.93 -10.66
C ARG A 334 -6.32 14.02 -11.88
N PRO A 335 -7.36 13.22 -12.24
CA PRO A 335 -7.34 12.47 -13.49
C PRO A 335 -7.14 13.43 -14.65
N ARG A 336 -6.15 13.15 -15.49
CA ARG A 336 -6.00 13.90 -16.76
C ARG A 336 -7.20 13.59 -17.65
N ALA A 337 -7.86 14.63 -18.13
CA ALA A 337 -8.99 14.51 -19.04
C ALA A 337 -8.57 13.88 -20.38
#